data_b8ce6e5441403f90e36d4b1a450b40aa
#
_entry.id   b8ce6e5441403f90e36d4b1a450b40aa
#
_cell.length_a   1.000
_cell.length_b   1.000
_cell.length_c   1.000
_cell.angle_alpha   90.00
_cell.angle_beta   90.00
_cell.angle_gamma   90.00
#
_symmetry.space_group_name_H-M   'P 1'
#
loop_
_entity.id
_entity.type
_entity.pdbx_description
1 polymer ?
#
loop_
_entity_poly.entity_id
_entity_poly.type
_entity_poly.pdbx_seq_one_letter_code
_entity_poly.pdbx_strand_id
1 'polypeptide(L)'
;MNVVNEHVQHPDQSFRLLRFELGAFGLAQHRHPHWELTWIEQGSGVRLVSENASPFTSGDMVLLAGNLPHTWKSLKSDGAIRHVATVLQFPAELLEIAALPELAQLRPLMLLARRGASIGGEAKQLVARHFQEMHAKDALGKVLGLYDILRSLSLHMGDISPVPNLACTAIDHAANDSRIDRVLQWIHVNIGRQLLLQDAAALAHVSRGAFFRFFRRETGKTYTDYVNDVRCAQACAMLSESALPVSSIGTECGFESNSNFNRQFVARLGVTPRAYRRSV
;
A
#
# COMPACT_ATOMS: atom_id res chain seq x y z
N MET A 1 10.62 -12.06 -7.44
CA MET A 1 9.26 -11.44 -7.54
C MET A 1 9.44 -9.94 -7.61
N ASN A 2 8.72 -9.24 -8.49
CA ASN A 2 8.84 -7.77 -8.59
C ASN A 2 7.87 -7.13 -7.59
N VAL A 3 8.42 -6.45 -6.58
CA VAL A 3 7.64 -5.68 -5.60
C VAL A 3 7.47 -4.25 -6.11
N VAL A 4 6.24 -3.75 -6.14
CA VAL A 4 5.90 -2.36 -6.53
C VAL A 4 5.78 -1.51 -5.28
N ASN A 5 6.28 -0.29 -5.30
CA ASN A 5 5.99 0.66 -4.22
C ASN A 5 4.73 1.46 -4.54
N GLU A 6 3.80 1.49 -3.61
CA GLU A 6 2.55 2.23 -3.73
C GLU A 6 2.64 3.57 -3.02
N HIS A 7 2.02 4.60 -3.59
CA HIS A 7 1.92 5.92 -2.98
C HIS A 7 0.61 6.07 -2.22
N VAL A 8 0.69 6.45 -0.95
CA VAL A 8 -0.45 6.44 -0.02
C VAL A 8 -0.84 7.83 0.49
N GLN A 9 -0.13 8.91 0.10
CA GLN A 9 -0.43 10.24 0.64
C GLN A 9 -1.55 10.94 -0.13
N HIS A 10 -2.48 11.56 0.62
CA HIS A 10 -3.45 12.53 0.12
C HIS A 10 -3.18 13.86 0.84
N PRO A 11 -3.14 15.02 0.13
CA PRO A 11 -2.76 16.30 0.74
C PRO A 11 -3.65 16.73 1.92
N ASP A 12 -4.90 16.29 1.94
CA ASP A 12 -5.89 16.72 2.94
C ASP A 12 -6.27 15.61 3.95
N GLN A 13 -5.57 14.46 3.94
CA GLN A 13 -5.90 13.34 4.83
C GLN A 13 -4.64 12.76 5.47
N SER A 14 -4.65 12.61 6.79
CA SER A 14 -3.56 11.99 7.55
C SER A 14 -3.48 10.46 7.37
N PHE A 15 -4.53 9.83 6.88
CA PHE A 15 -4.61 8.40 6.56
C PHE A 15 -5.70 8.16 5.51
N ARG A 16 -5.75 6.95 4.93
CA ARG A 16 -6.72 6.57 3.91
C ARG A 16 -7.57 5.40 4.38
N LEU A 17 -8.88 5.51 4.18
CA LEU A 17 -9.83 4.42 4.32
C LEU A 17 -10.44 4.16 2.94
N LEU A 18 -10.10 3.04 2.34
CA LEU A 18 -10.48 2.67 0.97
C LEU A 18 -11.36 1.44 1.00
N ARG A 19 -12.36 1.39 0.16
CA ARG A 19 -13.15 0.19 -0.10
C ARG A 19 -13.11 -0.13 -1.57
N PHE A 20 -12.61 -1.30 -1.89
CA PHE A 20 -12.49 -1.80 -3.26
C PHE A 20 -13.57 -2.84 -3.53
N GLU A 21 -14.21 -2.73 -4.68
CA GLU A 21 -15.11 -3.76 -5.20
C GLU A 21 -14.67 -4.09 -6.63
N LEU A 22 -14.07 -5.26 -6.82
CA LEU A 22 -13.36 -5.65 -8.04
C LEU A 22 -13.84 -7.03 -8.52
N GLY A 23 -13.70 -7.29 -9.83
CA GLY A 23 -13.92 -8.62 -10.39
C GLY A 23 -12.86 -9.64 -9.93
N ALA A 24 -11.66 -9.18 -9.60
CA ALA A 24 -10.57 -10.00 -9.05
C ALA A 24 -9.51 -9.10 -8.41
N PHE A 25 -8.85 -9.57 -7.35
CA PHE A 25 -7.60 -8.97 -6.87
C PHE A 25 -6.46 -9.48 -7.76
N GLY A 26 -5.68 -8.57 -8.31
CA GLY A 26 -4.62 -8.91 -9.28
C GLY A 26 -3.40 -8.00 -9.23
N LEU A 27 -3.26 -7.18 -8.20
CA LEU A 27 -2.13 -6.28 -8.06
C LEU A 27 -0.81 -7.07 -7.96
N ALA A 28 0.24 -6.50 -8.56
CA ALA A 28 1.59 -6.98 -8.30
C ALA A 28 1.92 -6.83 -6.82
N GLN A 29 2.82 -7.67 -6.30
CA GLN A 29 3.31 -7.48 -4.95
C GLN A 29 3.90 -6.07 -4.81
N HIS A 30 3.45 -5.33 -3.79
CA HIS A 30 3.82 -3.94 -3.56
C HIS A 30 4.18 -3.71 -2.09
N ARG A 31 4.79 -2.57 -1.83
CA ARG A 31 5.10 -2.06 -0.49
C ARG A 31 4.97 -0.55 -0.46
N HIS A 32 4.70 0.01 0.69
CA HIS A 32 4.64 1.45 0.96
C HIS A 32 5.06 1.73 2.41
N PRO A 33 5.47 2.97 2.76
CA PRO A 33 5.94 3.30 4.10
C PRO A 33 4.84 3.30 5.17
N HIS A 34 3.57 3.32 4.76
CA HIS A 34 2.43 3.35 5.66
C HIS A 34 2.14 1.97 6.24
N TRP A 35 1.61 1.96 7.44
CA TRP A 35 0.95 0.80 8.03
C TRP A 35 -0.33 0.51 7.26
N GLU A 36 -0.69 -0.75 7.14
CA GLU A 36 -1.89 -1.17 6.44
C GLU A 36 -2.66 -2.21 7.23
N LEU A 37 -3.96 -1.96 7.42
CA LEU A 37 -4.91 -2.95 7.89
C LEU A 37 -5.87 -3.27 6.76
N THR A 38 -5.76 -4.47 6.23
CA THR A 38 -6.60 -4.98 5.13
C THR A 38 -7.61 -5.98 5.66
N TRP A 39 -8.87 -5.77 5.33
CA TRP A 39 -9.97 -6.69 5.56
C TRP A 39 -10.58 -7.14 4.25
N ILE A 40 -10.53 -8.44 3.96
CA ILE A 40 -11.22 -9.04 2.81
C ILE A 40 -12.66 -9.33 3.23
N GLU A 41 -13.59 -8.48 2.84
CA GLU A 41 -15.01 -8.66 3.11
C GLU A 41 -15.57 -9.85 2.31
N GLN A 42 -15.18 -9.94 1.03
CA GLN A 42 -15.62 -10.99 0.12
C GLN A 42 -14.51 -11.36 -0.85
N GLY A 43 -14.33 -12.65 -1.08
CA GLY A 43 -13.37 -13.19 -2.04
C GLY A 43 -12.49 -14.29 -1.46
N SER A 44 -11.71 -14.91 -2.35
CA SER A 44 -10.75 -15.94 -2.00
C SER A 44 -9.57 -15.94 -2.95
N GLY A 45 -8.45 -16.48 -2.51
CA GLY A 45 -7.25 -16.51 -3.33
C GLY A 45 -5.99 -16.83 -2.54
N VAL A 46 -4.87 -16.28 -3.00
CA VAL A 46 -3.57 -16.38 -2.36
C VAL A 46 -3.11 -15.00 -1.92
N ARG A 47 -2.78 -14.87 -0.65
CA ARG A 47 -2.13 -13.73 -0.06
C ARG A 47 -0.62 -13.98 -0.03
N LEU A 48 0.16 -12.98 -0.44
CA LEU A 48 1.60 -12.94 -0.28
C LEU A 48 1.95 -11.84 0.71
N VAL A 49 2.68 -12.17 1.77
CA VAL A 49 3.26 -11.21 2.72
C VAL A 49 4.74 -11.53 2.84
N SER A 50 5.59 -10.62 2.40
CA SER A 50 7.02 -10.90 2.14
C SER A 50 7.18 -12.08 1.17
N GLU A 51 7.82 -13.15 1.60
CA GLU A 51 8.01 -14.37 0.80
C GLU A 51 6.95 -15.45 1.08
N ASN A 52 5.99 -15.16 1.98
CA ASN A 52 5.00 -16.15 2.39
C ASN A 52 3.75 -16.11 1.54
N ALA A 53 3.44 -17.25 0.94
CA ALA A 53 2.17 -17.47 0.30
C ALA A 53 1.23 -18.24 1.25
N SER A 54 0.04 -17.71 1.45
CA SER A 54 -1.01 -18.39 2.21
C SER A 54 -2.38 -18.17 1.57
N PRO A 55 -3.30 -19.11 1.64
CA PRO A 55 -4.65 -18.90 1.16
C PRO A 55 -5.35 -17.83 2.00
N PHE A 56 -6.24 -17.07 1.37
CA PHE A 56 -7.19 -16.21 2.05
C PHE A 56 -8.61 -16.51 1.60
N THR A 57 -9.56 -16.21 2.44
CA THR A 57 -11.01 -16.30 2.18
C THR A 57 -11.70 -15.05 2.71
N SER A 58 -13.00 -14.94 2.45
CA SER A 58 -13.83 -13.88 3.05
C SER A 58 -13.66 -13.88 4.58
N GLY A 59 -13.48 -12.68 5.13
CA GLY A 59 -13.15 -12.46 6.54
C GLY A 59 -11.65 -12.46 6.86
N ASP A 60 -10.76 -12.66 5.88
CA ASP A 60 -9.30 -12.50 6.10
C ASP A 60 -9.00 -11.09 6.53
N MET A 61 -8.20 -10.92 7.59
CA MET A 61 -7.85 -9.63 8.13
C MET A 61 -6.40 -9.62 8.60
N VAL A 62 -5.61 -8.66 8.11
CA VAL A 62 -4.17 -8.60 8.35
C VAL A 62 -3.72 -7.18 8.59
N LEU A 63 -2.94 -6.97 9.65
CA LEU A 63 -2.20 -5.73 9.90
C LEU A 63 -0.75 -5.89 9.48
N LEU A 64 -0.26 -4.97 8.67
CA LEU A 64 1.09 -4.92 8.13
C LEU A 64 1.79 -3.64 8.57
N ALA A 65 3.03 -3.74 9.04
CA ALA A 65 3.87 -2.56 9.22
C ALA A 65 4.32 -2.00 7.86
N GLY A 66 4.70 -0.73 7.85
CA GLY A 66 5.22 -0.08 6.66
C GLY A 66 6.40 -0.83 6.03
N ASN A 67 6.54 -0.71 4.73
CA ASN A 67 7.58 -1.33 3.89
C ASN A 67 7.55 -2.87 3.81
N LEU A 68 6.56 -3.54 4.38
CA LEU A 68 6.40 -4.99 4.25
C LEU A 68 5.81 -5.32 2.87
N PRO A 69 6.50 -6.07 1.99
CA PRO A 69 5.97 -6.43 0.68
C PRO A 69 4.73 -7.32 0.81
N HIS A 70 3.64 -6.95 0.13
CA HIS A 70 2.40 -7.70 0.23
C HIS A 70 1.54 -7.62 -1.04
N THR A 71 0.63 -8.55 -1.20
CA THR A 71 -0.44 -8.54 -2.21
C THR A 71 -1.48 -9.62 -1.93
N TRP A 72 -2.69 -9.41 -2.47
CA TRP A 72 -3.75 -10.41 -2.56
C TRP A 72 -4.02 -10.72 -4.02
N LYS A 73 -4.10 -12.00 -4.35
CA LYS A 73 -4.32 -12.49 -5.70
C LYS A 73 -5.50 -13.45 -5.71
N SER A 74 -6.59 -13.08 -6.38
CA SER A 74 -7.72 -13.98 -6.55
C SER A 74 -7.31 -15.19 -7.38
N LEU A 75 -7.78 -16.36 -6.99
CA LEU A 75 -7.80 -17.50 -7.88
C LEU A 75 -8.79 -17.17 -8.99
N LYS A 76 -8.48 -17.54 -10.25
CA LYS A 76 -9.38 -17.29 -11.39
C LYS A 76 -10.78 -17.77 -11.00
N SER A 77 -11.71 -16.84 -10.90
CA SER A 77 -13.10 -17.13 -10.64
C SER A 77 -13.88 -17.09 -11.95
N ASP A 78 -14.93 -17.87 -12.05
CA ASP A 78 -15.89 -17.94 -13.17
C ASP A 78 -16.75 -16.66 -13.33
N GLY A 79 -16.17 -15.49 -13.09
CA GLY A 79 -16.81 -14.19 -13.38
C GLY A 79 -18.00 -13.79 -12.49
N ALA A 80 -18.46 -14.66 -11.61
CA ALA A 80 -19.67 -14.42 -10.79
C ALA A 80 -19.37 -13.91 -9.35
N ILE A 81 -18.12 -13.94 -8.90
CA ILE A 81 -17.77 -13.58 -7.52
C ILE A 81 -17.15 -12.16 -7.52
N ARG A 82 -17.81 -11.25 -6.83
CA ARG A 82 -17.22 -9.94 -6.51
C ARG A 82 -16.18 -10.11 -5.41
N HIS A 83 -15.06 -9.42 -5.54
CA HIS A 83 -14.03 -9.34 -4.52
C HIS A 83 -14.12 -7.98 -3.85
N VAL A 84 -14.32 -7.97 -2.55
CA VAL A 84 -14.50 -6.75 -1.77
C VAL A 84 -13.46 -6.70 -0.66
N ALA A 85 -12.75 -5.59 -0.58
CA ALA A 85 -11.78 -5.34 0.48
C ALA A 85 -11.91 -3.93 1.02
N THR A 86 -11.81 -3.79 2.35
CA THR A 86 -11.61 -2.50 3.02
C THR A 86 -10.17 -2.42 3.52
N VAL A 87 -9.51 -1.31 3.18
CA VAL A 87 -8.09 -1.08 3.47
C VAL A 87 -7.94 0.25 4.20
N LEU A 88 -7.26 0.21 5.35
CA LEU A 88 -6.89 1.36 6.14
C LEU A 88 -5.38 1.53 6.09
N GLN A 89 -4.90 2.58 5.44
CA GLN A 89 -3.48 2.92 5.32
C GLN A 89 -3.19 4.18 6.13
N PHE A 90 -2.23 4.11 7.05
CA PHE A 90 -1.90 5.23 7.94
C PHE A 90 -0.39 5.32 8.19
N PRO A 91 0.14 6.54 8.37
CA PRO A 91 1.56 6.77 8.59
C PRO A 91 2.02 6.33 9.97
N ALA A 92 3.30 5.98 10.11
CA ALA A 92 3.89 5.50 11.37
C ALA A 92 3.83 6.58 12.47
N GLU A 93 3.81 7.84 12.10
CA GLU A 93 3.76 9.02 12.98
C GLU A 93 2.51 9.01 13.89
N LEU A 94 1.40 8.42 13.41
CA LEU A 94 0.19 8.25 14.23
C LEU A 94 0.36 7.20 15.35
N LEU A 95 1.44 6.43 15.33
CA LEU A 95 1.82 5.46 16.36
C LEU A 95 3.01 5.94 17.20
N GLU A 96 3.37 7.22 17.14
CA GLU A 96 4.57 7.72 17.80
C GLU A 96 4.37 7.82 19.32
N ILE A 97 4.93 6.84 20.04
CA ILE A 97 4.82 6.72 21.50
C ILE A 97 5.51 7.89 22.23
N ALA A 98 6.54 8.49 21.61
CA ALA A 98 7.21 9.65 22.19
C ALA A 98 6.28 10.87 22.28
N ALA A 99 5.34 11.00 21.32
CA ALA A 99 4.35 12.07 21.31
C ALA A 99 3.13 11.74 22.20
N LEU A 100 2.75 10.45 22.30
CA LEU A 100 1.59 9.96 23.06
C LEU A 100 2.00 8.71 23.85
N PRO A 101 2.46 8.84 25.10
CA PRO A 101 2.92 7.71 25.93
C PRO A 101 1.88 6.61 26.14
N GLU A 102 0.58 6.95 26.07
CA GLU A 102 -0.54 6.02 26.16
C GLU A 102 -0.54 4.98 25.03
N LEU A 103 0.09 5.29 23.90
CA LEU A 103 0.26 4.35 22.79
C LEU A 103 1.29 3.22 23.12
N ALA A 104 1.97 3.27 24.25
CA ALA A 104 2.92 2.24 24.65
C ALA A 104 2.28 0.83 24.73
N GLN A 105 0.99 0.74 25.02
CA GLN A 105 0.23 -0.51 25.00
C GLN A 105 0.16 -1.17 23.59
N LEU A 106 0.41 -0.40 22.52
CA LEU A 106 0.44 -0.92 21.15
C LEU A 106 1.76 -1.61 20.78
N ARG A 107 2.81 -1.51 21.60
CA ARG A 107 4.14 -2.08 21.29
C ARG A 107 4.09 -3.56 20.91
N PRO A 108 3.38 -4.47 21.62
CA PRO A 108 3.31 -5.86 21.22
C PRO A 108 2.68 -6.06 19.85
N LEU A 109 1.60 -5.33 19.56
CA LEU A 109 0.94 -5.31 18.25
C LEU A 109 1.87 -4.82 17.14
N MET A 110 2.59 -3.73 17.41
CA MET A 110 3.54 -3.15 16.46
C MET A 110 4.70 -4.11 16.13
N LEU A 111 5.21 -4.84 17.13
CA LEU A 111 6.26 -5.85 16.92
C LEU A 111 5.75 -7.01 16.06
N LEU A 112 4.53 -7.46 16.31
CA LEU A 112 3.92 -8.56 15.56
C LEU A 112 3.66 -8.15 14.09
N ALA A 113 3.16 -6.95 13.87
CA ALA A 113 2.83 -6.44 12.55
C ALA A 113 4.05 -6.23 11.64
N ARG A 114 5.27 -6.13 12.19
CA ARG A 114 6.52 -6.10 11.40
C ARG A 114 6.74 -7.36 10.56
N ARG A 115 6.10 -8.47 10.91
CA ARG A 115 6.10 -9.73 10.16
C ARG A 115 4.76 -10.04 9.53
N GLY A 116 3.80 -9.12 9.66
CA GLY A 116 2.40 -9.32 9.36
C GLY A 116 1.67 -10.00 10.52
N ALA A 117 0.57 -9.40 10.95
CA ALA A 117 -0.30 -9.88 12.02
C ALA A 117 -1.65 -10.29 11.45
N SER A 118 -1.97 -11.56 11.50
CA SER A 118 -3.28 -12.10 11.15
C SER A 118 -4.24 -11.95 12.33
N ILE A 119 -5.41 -11.39 12.08
CA ILE A 119 -6.41 -11.04 13.09
C ILE A 119 -7.58 -12.01 12.99
N GLY A 120 -7.86 -12.70 14.09
CA GLY A 120 -8.95 -13.67 14.24
C GLY A 120 -9.95 -13.27 15.32
N GLY A 121 -10.69 -14.26 15.78
CA GLY A 121 -11.52 -14.20 16.98
C GLY A 121 -12.44 -13.00 17.11
N GLU A 122 -12.60 -12.53 18.34
CA GLU A 122 -13.41 -11.36 18.69
C GLU A 122 -12.79 -10.06 18.17
N ALA A 123 -11.46 -9.95 18.17
CA ALA A 123 -10.74 -8.81 17.62
C ALA A 123 -11.18 -8.49 16.18
N LYS A 124 -11.27 -9.53 15.33
CA LYS A 124 -11.71 -9.37 13.94
C LYS A 124 -13.14 -8.84 13.83
N GLN A 125 -14.05 -9.31 14.67
CA GLN A 125 -15.46 -8.87 14.67
C GLN A 125 -15.58 -7.39 15.07
N LEU A 126 -14.83 -6.99 16.10
CA LEU A 126 -14.79 -5.59 16.56
C LEU A 126 -14.23 -4.66 15.49
N VAL A 127 -13.09 -5.04 14.89
CA VAL A 127 -12.47 -4.26 13.82
C VAL A 127 -13.38 -4.14 12.59
N ALA A 128 -14.03 -5.22 12.17
CA ALA A 128 -14.98 -5.19 11.07
C ALA A 128 -16.14 -4.22 11.33
N ARG A 129 -16.67 -4.18 12.57
CA ARG A 129 -17.68 -3.22 12.98
C ARG A 129 -17.18 -1.79 12.92
N HIS A 130 -15.98 -1.51 13.44
CA HIS A 130 -15.37 -0.19 13.36
C HIS A 130 -15.19 0.27 11.91
N PHE A 131 -14.74 -0.60 11.00
CA PHE A 131 -14.64 -0.29 9.59
C PHE A 131 -15.99 0.14 8.99
N GLN A 132 -17.05 -0.60 9.26
CA GLN A 132 -18.39 -0.28 8.78
C GLN A 132 -18.87 1.08 9.29
N GLU A 133 -18.65 1.37 10.58
CA GLU A 133 -19.02 2.64 11.20
C GLU A 133 -18.20 3.82 10.66
N MET A 134 -16.90 3.62 10.40
CA MET A 134 -16.00 4.69 9.96
C MET A 134 -16.39 5.28 8.60
N HIS A 135 -17.03 4.53 7.72
CA HIS A 135 -17.46 5.04 6.41
C HIS A 135 -18.47 6.18 6.52
N ALA A 136 -19.30 6.19 7.56
CA ALA A 136 -20.32 7.20 7.79
C ALA A 136 -19.86 8.37 8.69
N LYS A 137 -18.66 8.28 9.27
CA LYS A 137 -18.15 9.31 10.20
C LYS A 137 -17.51 10.48 9.44
N ASP A 138 -17.52 11.64 10.07
CA ASP A 138 -16.75 12.81 9.65
C ASP A 138 -15.23 12.59 9.80
N ALA A 139 -14.43 13.57 9.41
CA ALA A 139 -12.96 13.44 9.41
C ALA A 139 -12.40 13.12 10.80
N LEU A 140 -12.85 13.82 11.85
CA LEU A 140 -12.41 13.57 13.23
C LEU A 140 -12.91 12.22 13.75
N GLY A 141 -14.15 11.85 13.44
CA GLY A 141 -14.72 10.56 13.79
C GLY A 141 -13.96 9.39 13.15
N LYS A 142 -13.42 9.57 11.96
CA LYS A 142 -12.52 8.58 11.33
C LYS A 142 -11.18 8.44 12.05
N VAL A 143 -10.59 9.55 12.53
CA VAL A 143 -9.37 9.51 13.37
C VAL A 143 -9.63 8.73 14.65
N LEU A 144 -10.74 9.05 15.34
CA LEU A 144 -11.14 8.31 16.55
C LEU A 144 -11.37 6.83 16.25
N GLY A 145 -12.00 6.50 15.13
CA GLY A 145 -12.22 5.12 14.69
C GLY A 145 -10.92 4.35 14.45
N LEU A 146 -9.88 4.99 13.90
CA LEU A 146 -8.56 4.38 13.79
C LEU A 146 -8.00 3.99 15.16
N TYR A 147 -8.06 4.89 16.14
CA TYR A 147 -7.58 4.58 17.50
C TYR A 147 -8.46 3.55 18.22
N ASP A 148 -9.79 3.52 17.98
CA ASP A 148 -10.67 2.47 18.48
C ASP A 148 -10.30 1.09 17.92
N ILE A 149 -9.95 1.01 16.62
CA ILE A 149 -9.42 -0.21 16.01
C ILE A 149 -8.12 -0.64 16.71
N LEU A 150 -7.14 0.25 16.82
CA LEU A 150 -5.85 -0.05 17.44
C LEU A 150 -6.01 -0.48 18.90
N ARG A 151 -6.90 0.17 19.64
CA ARG A 151 -7.24 -0.18 21.01
C ARG A 151 -7.88 -1.58 21.08
N SER A 152 -8.85 -1.87 20.22
CA SER A 152 -9.49 -3.19 20.15
C SER A 152 -8.47 -4.29 19.88
N LEU A 153 -7.54 -4.08 18.95
CA LEU A 153 -6.47 -5.02 18.66
C LEU A 153 -5.53 -5.22 19.86
N SER A 154 -5.16 -4.14 20.57
CA SER A 154 -4.27 -4.23 21.73
C SER A 154 -4.88 -4.97 22.93
N LEU A 155 -6.20 -4.88 23.08
CA LEU A 155 -6.93 -5.57 24.16
C LEU A 155 -7.16 -7.06 23.86
N HIS A 156 -7.14 -7.46 22.59
CA HIS A 156 -7.43 -8.82 22.13
C HIS A 156 -6.21 -9.48 21.47
N MET A 157 -5.02 -9.27 22.05
CA MET A 157 -3.76 -9.82 21.51
C MET A 157 -3.78 -11.36 21.37
N GLY A 158 -4.60 -12.06 22.17
CA GLY A 158 -4.80 -13.51 22.06
C GLY A 158 -5.44 -13.98 20.75
N ASP A 159 -6.14 -13.07 20.06
CA ASP A 159 -6.77 -13.33 18.75
C ASP A 159 -5.85 -13.01 17.58
N ILE A 160 -4.63 -12.52 17.85
CA ILE A 160 -3.69 -12.05 16.84
C ILE A 160 -2.49 -12.98 16.79
N SER A 161 -2.19 -13.48 15.60
CA SER A 161 -1.06 -14.39 15.36
C SER A 161 -0.17 -13.85 14.23
N PRO A 162 1.12 -14.20 14.20
CA PRO A 162 1.95 -13.88 13.04
C PRO A 162 1.36 -14.51 11.78
N VAL A 163 1.42 -13.79 10.66
CA VAL A 163 1.20 -14.42 9.36
C VAL A 163 2.26 -15.53 9.22
N PRO A 164 1.85 -16.79 8.92
CA PRO A 164 2.79 -17.90 8.84
C PRO A 164 3.97 -17.58 7.92
N ASN A 165 5.19 -17.69 8.44
CA ASN A 165 6.42 -17.47 7.70
C ASN A 165 7.13 -18.81 7.50
N LEU A 166 7.11 -19.35 6.29
CA LEU A 166 7.80 -20.60 5.95
C LEU A 166 9.31 -20.42 5.76
N ALA A 167 9.80 -19.20 5.70
CA ALA A 167 11.22 -18.91 5.47
C ALA A 167 11.70 -17.71 6.30
N CYS A 168 11.71 -17.79 7.62
CA CYS A 168 12.42 -16.82 8.41
C CYS A 168 13.84 -17.30 8.73
N THR A 169 14.74 -17.18 7.76
CA THR A 169 16.15 -16.96 8.07
C THR A 169 16.34 -15.46 8.24
N ALA A 170 16.65 -15.05 9.45
CA ALA A 170 16.96 -13.67 9.81
C ALA A 170 18.13 -13.17 8.96
N ILE A 171 17.83 -12.39 7.94
CA ILE A 171 18.82 -11.50 7.32
C ILE A 171 18.53 -10.12 7.91
N ASP A 172 19.52 -9.61 8.62
CA ASP A 172 19.52 -8.24 9.16
C ASP A 172 19.31 -7.22 8.02
N HIS A 173 18.09 -6.77 7.82
CA HIS A 173 17.76 -5.73 6.85
C HIS A 173 17.97 -4.30 7.39
N ALA A 174 18.44 -4.16 8.63
CA ALA A 174 18.47 -2.87 9.32
C ALA A 174 19.45 -1.83 8.74
N ALA A 175 20.47 -2.23 7.98
CA ALA A 175 21.50 -1.30 7.48
C ALA A 175 21.36 -0.92 5.99
N ASN A 176 20.64 -1.70 5.19
CA ASN A 176 20.50 -1.46 3.75
C ASN A 176 19.22 -0.70 3.39
N ASP A 177 18.26 -0.67 4.29
CA ASP A 177 16.91 -0.13 4.11
C ASP A 177 16.91 1.40 3.92
N SER A 178 17.79 2.13 4.59
CA SER A 178 17.73 3.58 4.64
C SER A 178 18.07 4.31 3.32
N ARG A 179 18.85 3.72 2.42
CA ARG A 179 19.25 4.36 1.15
C ARG A 179 18.19 4.25 0.09
N ILE A 180 17.65 3.05 -0.09
CA ILE A 180 16.57 2.85 -1.07
C ILE A 180 15.30 3.55 -0.61
N ASP A 181 14.96 3.50 0.67
CA ASP A 181 13.77 4.16 1.19
C ASP A 181 13.79 5.67 1.02
N ARG A 182 14.96 6.32 1.21
CA ARG A 182 15.11 7.76 0.90
C ARG A 182 14.87 8.05 -0.58
N VAL A 183 15.37 7.21 -1.48
CA VAL A 183 15.14 7.36 -2.93
C VAL A 183 13.65 7.19 -3.25
N LEU A 184 13.01 6.19 -2.68
CA LEU A 184 11.61 5.89 -2.94
C LEU A 184 10.71 6.99 -2.39
N GLN A 185 10.94 7.44 -1.16
CA GLN A 185 10.24 8.57 -0.57
C GLN A 185 10.40 9.84 -1.41
N TRP A 186 11.63 10.14 -1.85
CA TRP A 186 11.89 11.29 -2.73
C TRP A 186 11.14 11.20 -4.06
N ILE A 187 11.08 10.01 -4.70
CA ILE A 187 10.28 9.79 -5.91
C ILE A 187 8.81 10.14 -5.64
N HIS A 188 8.25 9.61 -4.55
CA HIS A 188 6.84 9.82 -4.22
C HIS A 188 6.49 11.29 -3.95
N VAL A 189 7.31 11.98 -3.16
CA VAL A 189 7.10 13.40 -2.83
C VAL A 189 7.21 14.30 -4.08
N ASN A 190 8.03 13.91 -5.06
CA ASN A 190 8.30 14.72 -6.23
C ASN A 190 7.69 14.17 -7.53
N ILE A 191 6.74 13.24 -7.46
CA ILE A 191 6.26 12.45 -8.61
C ILE A 191 5.69 13.31 -9.75
N GLY A 192 5.03 14.43 -9.42
CA GLY A 192 4.51 15.41 -10.37
C GLY A 192 5.59 16.26 -11.08
N ARG A 193 6.86 16.13 -10.68
CA ARG A 193 7.97 16.91 -11.22
C ARG A 193 8.87 16.05 -12.12
N GLN A 194 9.84 16.69 -12.75
CA GLN A 194 10.91 15.96 -13.45
C GLN A 194 11.84 15.29 -12.43
N LEU A 195 11.89 13.97 -12.46
CA LEU A 195 12.71 13.13 -11.57
C LEU A 195 14.01 12.75 -12.27
N LEU A 196 15.08 13.51 -11.99
CA LEU A 196 16.39 13.25 -12.59
C LEU A 196 17.07 12.07 -11.91
N LEU A 197 17.60 11.16 -12.71
CA LEU A 197 18.34 9.99 -12.22
C LEU A 197 19.53 10.35 -11.33
N GLN A 198 20.19 11.47 -11.64
CA GLN A 198 21.35 11.94 -10.87
C GLN A 198 20.98 12.29 -9.43
N ASP A 199 19.80 12.87 -9.20
CA ASP A 199 19.34 13.26 -7.87
C ASP A 199 19.00 12.00 -7.05
N ALA A 200 18.35 11.02 -7.68
CA ALA A 200 18.09 9.72 -7.07
C ALA A 200 19.38 8.97 -6.71
N ALA A 201 20.40 9.02 -7.58
CA ALA A 201 21.71 8.40 -7.34
C ALA A 201 22.45 9.09 -6.19
N ALA A 202 22.38 10.42 -6.11
CA ALA A 202 22.96 11.19 -5.00
C ALA A 202 22.34 10.84 -3.65
N LEU A 203 21.01 10.69 -3.59
CA LEU A 203 20.27 10.25 -2.39
C LEU A 203 20.68 8.84 -1.93
N ALA A 204 20.99 7.96 -2.88
CA ALA A 204 21.47 6.61 -2.59
C ALA A 204 22.97 6.57 -2.25
N HIS A 205 23.69 7.67 -2.36
CA HIS A 205 25.16 7.75 -2.23
C HIS A 205 25.91 6.78 -3.15
N VAL A 206 25.47 6.67 -4.41
CA VAL A 206 26.11 5.84 -5.43
C VAL A 206 26.32 6.62 -6.73
N SER A 207 27.27 6.18 -7.55
CA SER A 207 27.43 6.76 -8.88
C SER A 207 26.23 6.45 -9.79
N ARG A 208 25.98 7.30 -10.79
CA ARG A 208 24.88 7.12 -11.75
C ARG A 208 24.90 5.73 -12.41
N GLY A 209 26.07 5.19 -12.75
CA GLY A 209 26.21 3.86 -13.34
C GLY A 209 25.92 2.72 -12.36
N ALA A 210 26.29 2.88 -11.09
CA ALA A 210 25.98 1.92 -10.04
C ALA A 210 24.51 1.95 -9.63
N PHE A 211 23.85 3.13 -9.75
CA PHE A 211 22.47 3.32 -9.36
C PHE A 211 21.49 2.39 -10.09
N PHE A 212 21.66 2.16 -11.38
CA PHE A 212 20.78 1.24 -12.12
C PHE A 212 20.80 -0.17 -11.55
N ARG A 213 22.00 -0.71 -11.25
CA ARG A 213 22.14 -2.04 -10.65
C ARG A 213 21.60 -2.05 -9.20
N PHE A 214 21.94 -1.02 -8.42
CA PHE A 214 21.45 -0.85 -7.06
C PHE A 214 19.91 -0.80 -7.06
N PHE A 215 19.30 0.12 -7.81
CA PHE A 215 17.86 0.32 -7.82
C PHE A 215 17.11 -0.94 -8.29
N ARG A 216 17.62 -1.59 -9.36
CA ARG A 216 17.01 -2.83 -9.87
C ARG A 216 17.14 -3.99 -8.88
N ARG A 217 18.24 -4.10 -8.16
CA ARG A 217 18.42 -5.11 -7.11
C ARG A 217 17.43 -4.91 -5.97
N GLU A 218 17.27 -3.67 -5.48
CA GLU A 218 16.43 -3.36 -4.34
C GLU A 218 14.92 -3.37 -4.66
N THR A 219 14.54 -2.98 -5.90
CA THR A 219 13.13 -2.83 -6.29
C THR A 219 12.63 -3.88 -7.28
N GLY A 220 13.52 -4.66 -7.87
CA GLY A 220 13.22 -5.58 -8.97
C GLY A 220 12.89 -4.91 -10.30
N LYS A 221 12.85 -3.58 -10.38
CA LYS A 221 12.43 -2.78 -11.54
C LYS A 221 13.52 -1.82 -12.01
N THR A 222 13.44 -1.37 -13.26
CA THR A 222 14.21 -0.20 -13.67
C THR A 222 13.65 1.05 -12.99
N TYR A 223 14.50 2.07 -12.81
CA TYR A 223 14.09 3.36 -12.25
C TYR A 223 12.91 3.99 -13.03
N THR A 224 12.99 3.96 -14.35
CA THR A 224 11.98 4.52 -15.25
C THR A 224 10.63 3.76 -15.13
N ASP A 225 10.69 2.42 -15.11
CA ASP A 225 9.48 1.61 -14.95
C ASP A 225 8.81 1.88 -13.62
N TYR A 226 9.61 1.96 -12.55
CA TYR A 226 9.13 2.26 -11.22
C TYR A 226 8.42 3.63 -11.15
N VAL A 227 9.07 4.69 -11.66
CA VAL A 227 8.49 6.04 -11.72
C VAL A 227 7.18 6.05 -12.50
N ASN A 228 7.14 5.35 -13.65
CA ASN A 228 5.91 5.29 -14.44
C ASN A 228 4.80 4.48 -13.75
N ASP A 229 5.13 3.45 -12.98
CA ASP A 229 4.14 2.70 -12.18
C ASP A 229 3.50 3.60 -11.13
N VAL A 230 4.30 4.37 -10.39
CA VAL A 230 3.82 5.32 -9.38
C VAL A 230 2.96 6.42 -10.01
N ARG A 231 3.39 6.99 -11.15
CA ARG A 231 2.62 7.98 -11.89
C ARG A 231 1.26 7.45 -12.37
N CYS A 232 1.24 6.23 -12.87
CA CYS A 232 -0.02 5.60 -13.30
C CYS A 232 -0.95 5.31 -12.11
N ALA A 233 -0.41 4.87 -10.97
CA ALA A 233 -1.22 4.67 -9.76
C ALA A 233 -1.84 5.98 -9.26
N GLN A 234 -1.07 7.07 -9.24
CA GLN A 234 -1.60 8.40 -8.90
C GLN A 234 -2.65 8.86 -9.91
N ALA A 235 -2.43 8.62 -11.21
CA ALA A 235 -3.41 8.96 -12.23
C ALA A 235 -4.72 8.19 -12.05
N CYS A 236 -4.69 6.92 -11.64
CA CYS A 236 -5.90 6.15 -11.32
C CYS A 236 -6.71 6.81 -10.19
N ALA A 237 -6.05 7.21 -9.10
CA ALA A 237 -6.70 7.90 -7.99
C ALA A 237 -7.34 9.22 -8.47
N MET A 238 -6.60 10.05 -9.19
CA MET A 238 -7.12 11.31 -9.72
C MET A 238 -8.25 11.12 -10.75
N LEU A 239 -8.22 10.06 -11.55
CA LEU A 239 -9.29 9.74 -12.51
C LEU A 239 -10.59 9.35 -11.82
N SER A 240 -10.50 8.70 -10.65
CA SER A 240 -11.66 8.28 -9.85
C SER A 240 -12.22 9.41 -8.96
N GLU A 241 -11.34 10.28 -8.44
CA GLU A 241 -11.67 11.22 -7.38
C GLU A 241 -11.85 12.67 -7.86
N SER A 242 -11.50 12.99 -9.11
CA SER A 242 -11.55 14.36 -9.61
C SER A 242 -12.24 14.51 -10.96
N ALA A 243 -12.81 15.71 -11.19
CA ALA A 243 -13.37 16.12 -12.48
C ALA A 243 -12.32 16.73 -13.43
N LEU A 244 -11.04 16.74 -13.08
CA LEU A 244 -9.98 17.32 -13.90
C LEU A 244 -9.93 16.66 -15.30
N PRO A 245 -9.64 17.43 -16.36
CA PRO A 245 -9.43 16.87 -17.69
C PRO A 245 -8.36 15.75 -17.65
N VAL A 246 -8.58 14.68 -18.42
CA VAL A 246 -7.62 13.55 -18.49
C VAL A 246 -6.21 14.02 -18.88
N SER A 247 -6.13 15.02 -19.78
CA SER A 247 -4.86 15.62 -20.17
C SER A 247 -4.14 16.33 -19.02
N SER A 248 -4.87 17.03 -18.17
CA SER A 248 -4.31 17.72 -17.00
C SER A 248 -3.81 16.71 -15.97
N ILE A 249 -4.51 15.61 -15.75
CA ILE A 249 -4.08 14.53 -14.86
C ILE A 249 -2.73 13.95 -15.29
N GLY A 250 -2.52 13.72 -16.59
CA GLY A 250 -1.22 13.26 -17.08
C GLY A 250 -0.08 14.22 -16.70
N THR A 251 -0.31 15.51 -16.85
CA THR A 251 0.68 16.55 -16.47
C THR A 251 0.91 16.62 -14.97
N GLU A 252 -0.16 16.62 -14.17
CA GLU A 252 -0.08 16.64 -12.70
C GLU A 252 0.67 15.40 -12.15
N CYS A 253 0.52 14.26 -12.80
CA CYS A 253 1.28 13.04 -12.48
C CYS A 253 2.72 13.06 -13.02
N GLY A 254 3.18 14.16 -13.64
CA GLY A 254 4.55 14.34 -14.08
C GLY A 254 4.90 13.69 -15.42
N PHE A 255 3.93 13.29 -16.24
CA PHE A 255 4.20 12.83 -17.60
C PHE A 255 4.53 14.02 -18.52
N GLU A 256 5.60 13.91 -19.31
CA GLU A 256 6.06 14.95 -20.23
C GLU A 256 5.08 15.24 -21.36
N SER A 257 4.24 14.28 -21.72
CA SER A 257 3.23 14.45 -22.76
C SER A 257 2.04 13.51 -22.54
N ASN A 258 0.87 13.92 -23.05
CA ASN A 258 -0.33 13.09 -23.04
C ASN A 258 -0.16 11.80 -23.84
N SER A 259 0.63 11.79 -24.89
CA SER A 259 0.93 10.58 -25.67
C SER A 259 1.73 9.58 -24.83
N ASN A 260 2.73 10.05 -24.08
CA ASN A 260 3.49 9.21 -23.16
C ASN A 260 2.59 8.70 -22.03
N PHE A 261 1.79 9.57 -21.43
CA PHE A 261 0.80 9.19 -20.41
C PHE A 261 -0.12 8.06 -20.90
N ASN A 262 -0.80 8.26 -22.01
CA ASN A 262 -1.71 7.25 -22.56
C ASN A 262 -0.99 5.92 -22.81
N ARG A 263 0.18 5.95 -23.46
CA ARG A 263 0.97 4.75 -23.75
C ARG A 263 1.35 3.99 -22.48
N GLN A 264 1.88 4.70 -21.47
CA GLN A 264 2.31 4.09 -20.20
C GLN A 264 1.13 3.56 -19.41
N PHE A 265 0.00 4.27 -19.41
CA PHE A 265 -1.21 3.85 -18.73
C PHE A 265 -1.81 2.58 -19.35
N VAL A 266 -1.94 2.54 -20.69
CA VAL A 266 -2.44 1.34 -21.41
C VAL A 266 -1.50 0.15 -21.21
N ALA A 267 -0.19 0.37 -21.28
CA ALA A 267 0.79 -0.72 -21.08
C ALA A 267 0.69 -1.38 -19.69
N ARG A 268 0.22 -0.65 -18.67
CA ARG A 268 0.13 -1.12 -17.27
C ARG A 268 -1.26 -1.62 -16.89
N LEU A 269 -2.30 -0.96 -17.39
CA LEU A 269 -3.68 -1.19 -16.94
C LEU A 269 -4.55 -1.84 -18.03
N GLY A 270 -4.03 -1.99 -19.23
CA GLY A 270 -4.75 -2.62 -20.34
C GLY A 270 -5.86 -1.76 -20.94
N VAL A 271 -6.17 -0.61 -20.36
CA VAL A 271 -7.24 0.31 -20.79
C VAL A 271 -6.74 1.74 -20.89
N THR A 272 -7.42 2.58 -21.69
CA THR A 272 -7.06 4.01 -21.75
C THR A 272 -7.50 4.75 -20.48
N PRO A 273 -6.84 5.87 -20.10
CA PRO A 273 -7.28 6.70 -18.96
C PRO A 273 -8.74 7.13 -19.05
N ARG A 274 -9.21 7.45 -20.26
CA ARG A 274 -10.61 7.82 -20.50
C ARG A 274 -11.59 6.67 -20.32
N ALA A 275 -11.20 5.45 -20.72
CA ALA A 275 -12.00 4.25 -20.48
C ALA A 275 -12.03 3.90 -18.99
N TYR A 276 -10.87 4.00 -18.30
CA TYR A 276 -10.76 3.79 -16.86
C TYR A 276 -11.71 4.73 -16.09
N ARG A 277 -11.70 6.05 -16.37
CA ARG A 277 -12.61 7.03 -15.73
C ARG A 277 -14.09 6.68 -15.90
N ARG A 278 -14.47 6.06 -16.99
CA ARG A 278 -15.89 5.68 -17.23
C ARG A 278 -16.29 4.40 -16.50
N SER A 279 -15.33 3.64 -16.02
CA SER A 279 -15.57 2.37 -15.32
C SER A 279 -15.54 2.51 -13.79
N VAL A 280 -15.12 3.66 -13.27
CA VAL A 280 -15.06 4.03 -11.85
C VAL A 280 -15.98 5.25 -11.61
#